data_66bf07034f84af9bc62b963162192709
#
_entry.id   66bf07034f84af9bc62b963162192709
#
_cell.length_a   1.000
_cell.length_b   1.000
_cell.length_c   1.000
_cell.angle_alpha   90.00
_cell.angle_beta   90.00
_cell.angle_gamma   90.00
#
_symmetry.space_group_name_H-M   'P 1'
#
loop_
_entity.id
_entity.type
_entity.pdbx_description
1 polymer ?
#
loop_
_entity_poly.entity_id
_entity_poly.type
_entity_poly.pdbx_seq_one_letter_code
_entity_poly.pdbx_strand_id
1 'polypeptide(L)'
;MRSASIPAPLDIDPAPNAVGRRALVPDAGCVVHLEADAAPRLLWYGEDLLDVKMPAGTRVVYPKPSIPGLRDREGAVRYALAHPEQMEPLAALLRPGMRVTIGMDDISLPLPKMPRPDIRESVLTILLELLAEKGVDDVHIIVATSFHRRMTAQEIERAVGSRVFRAYYPERLYNHDGEAPGGMVELGVTDRGERVRLNRRAAESDLLIYVNINLVSMDGGHKSVGVGLCDYPTLQAHHTPQTILDCDSYFDHTRSALARSCNRIGEVVERNVKVFHIETVLNNAMFDPKMPFFIKNEDRYNALDHASFRLAQAGLRALPRPAKRKILFAVPAAYEMIAVHAGAADPTHDKSLAYCYAQYCVPLQGQSDVVVFGIPFISPYNVNSILNPLLVQVLALGYFFNMYRHMPVVKKNGVLILTHPLYDEFDPLHHPSYIEFFHRILPETRDSLVLQQKYEEEFARNPDYIRMYRSGNAYHGVHPFYMWYWGENGRAHVGKVIAVGAENPDVARILGWETAASMEEALDMAQSHLGRRPSVTLMHIPPIGMADVMGSPEIVG
;
A
#
# COMPACT_ATOMS: atom_id res chain seq x y z
N MET A 1 -25.40 -2.85 -22.53
CA MET A 1 -24.78 -3.55 -21.40
C MET A 1 -24.02 -4.74 -21.97
N ARG A 2 -22.71 -4.64 -22.15
CA ARG A 2 -21.88 -5.78 -22.54
C ARG A 2 -21.42 -6.45 -21.24
N SER A 3 -21.76 -7.72 -21.05
CA SER A 3 -21.25 -8.56 -19.98
C SER A 3 -19.72 -8.52 -20.05
N ALA A 4 -19.07 -8.02 -19.02
CA ALA A 4 -17.64 -8.15 -18.86
C ALA A 4 -17.35 -9.63 -18.69
N SER A 5 -16.84 -10.27 -19.74
CA SER A 5 -16.34 -11.63 -19.68
C SER A 5 -15.18 -11.68 -18.67
N ILE A 6 -15.25 -12.63 -17.75
CA ILE A 6 -14.11 -13.05 -16.91
C ILE A 6 -12.93 -13.25 -17.86
N PRO A 7 -11.79 -12.56 -17.70
CA PRO A 7 -10.63 -12.84 -18.52
C PRO A 7 -10.27 -14.32 -18.31
N ALA A 8 -10.06 -15.02 -19.44
CA ALA A 8 -9.58 -16.40 -19.44
C ALA A 8 -8.30 -16.49 -18.57
N PRO A 9 -7.99 -17.66 -17.97
CA PRO A 9 -6.75 -17.86 -17.24
C PRO A 9 -5.60 -17.38 -18.12
N LEU A 10 -4.87 -16.39 -17.60
CA LEU A 10 -3.81 -15.70 -18.29
C LEU A 10 -2.83 -16.72 -18.91
N ASP A 11 -2.69 -16.67 -20.22
CA ASP A 11 -1.57 -17.28 -20.91
C ASP A 11 -0.34 -16.40 -20.57
N ILE A 12 0.23 -16.69 -19.38
CA ILE A 12 1.39 -15.97 -18.85
C ILE A 12 2.52 -16.28 -19.81
N ASP A 13 3.02 -15.24 -20.50
CA ASP A 13 4.08 -15.28 -21.49
C ASP A 13 5.22 -16.22 -21.03
N PRO A 14 5.60 -17.24 -21.81
CA PRO A 14 6.62 -18.22 -21.43
C PRO A 14 8.07 -17.70 -21.43
N ALA A 15 8.32 -16.43 -21.71
CA ALA A 15 9.62 -15.78 -21.53
C ALA A 15 10.14 -15.94 -20.08
N PRO A 16 11.35 -15.48 -19.71
CA PRO A 16 12.03 -15.81 -18.43
C PRO A 16 11.22 -15.58 -17.14
N ASN A 17 10.07 -14.93 -17.23
CA ASN A 17 9.05 -14.94 -16.17
C ASN A 17 8.35 -16.32 -16.01
N ALA A 18 8.57 -17.26 -16.93
CA ALA A 18 8.08 -18.63 -16.85
C ALA A 18 9.00 -19.50 -16.01
N VAL A 19 9.00 -19.27 -14.72
CA VAL A 19 9.51 -20.27 -13.79
C VAL A 19 8.51 -21.39 -13.68
N GLY A 20 8.92 -22.52 -14.19
CA GLY A 20 8.28 -23.84 -14.13
C GLY A 20 6.79 -23.82 -13.75
N ARG A 21 5.92 -23.96 -14.74
CA ARG A 21 4.46 -24.05 -14.62
C ARG A 21 4.04 -24.99 -13.50
N ARG A 22 4.06 -24.51 -12.25
CA ARG A 22 3.02 -24.94 -11.33
C ARG A 22 1.85 -24.03 -11.63
N ALA A 23 0.77 -24.61 -12.10
CA ALA A 23 -0.51 -23.94 -12.26
C ALA A 23 -0.72 -22.98 -11.10
N LEU A 24 -1.12 -21.72 -11.38
CA LEU A 24 -1.62 -20.79 -10.38
C LEU A 24 -2.42 -21.61 -9.37
N VAL A 25 -1.96 -21.64 -8.12
CA VAL A 25 -2.48 -22.58 -7.12
C VAL A 25 -4.00 -22.35 -7.04
N PRO A 26 -4.83 -23.38 -7.20
CA PRO A 26 -6.27 -23.22 -7.12
C PRO A 26 -6.66 -22.57 -5.81
N ASP A 27 -7.66 -21.69 -5.81
CA ASP A 27 -8.22 -21.02 -4.62
C ASP A 27 -8.85 -21.98 -3.59
N ALA A 28 -8.77 -23.28 -3.84
CA ALA A 28 -9.31 -24.33 -3.00
C ALA A 28 -8.73 -24.25 -1.57
N GLY A 29 -9.57 -23.81 -0.64
CA GLY A 29 -9.23 -23.69 0.78
C GLY A 29 -8.89 -22.27 1.27
N CYS A 30 -8.90 -21.24 0.40
CA CYS A 30 -8.77 -19.85 0.84
C CYS A 30 -10.03 -19.30 1.52
N VAL A 31 -11.19 -19.87 1.26
CA VAL A 31 -12.45 -19.48 1.90
C VAL A 31 -12.98 -20.66 2.72
N VAL A 32 -13.18 -20.43 4.01
CA VAL A 32 -13.63 -21.43 4.98
C VAL A 32 -14.86 -20.91 5.70
N HIS A 33 -15.88 -21.75 5.87
CA HIS A 33 -17.03 -21.48 6.74
C HIS A 33 -16.83 -22.21 8.07
N LEU A 34 -16.98 -21.48 9.18
CA LEU A 34 -16.69 -22.02 10.51
C LEU A 34 -17.83 -22.89 11.02
N GLU A 35 -17.48 -24.03 11.56
CA GLU A 35 -18.38 -24.89 12.33
C GLU A 35 -18.46 -24.42 13.79
N ALA A 36 -19.37 -25.00 14.58
CA ALA A 36 -19.59 -24.57 15.97
C ALA A 36 -18.39 -24.85 16.90
N ASP A 37 -17.60 -25.86 16.58
CA ASP A 37 -16.40 -26.30 17.33
C ASP A 37 -15.09 -25.80 16.73
N ALA A 38 -15.16 -24.92 15.70
CA ALA A 38 -13.98 -24.37 15.05
C ALA A 38 -13.03 -23.69 16.05
N ALA A 39 -11.72 -23.83 15.82
CA ALA A 39 -10.68 -23.18 16.61
C ALA A 39 -10.81 -21.64 16.58
N PRO A 40 -10.34 -20.91 17.59
CA PRO A 40 -10.22 -19.46 17.52
C PRO A 40 -9.34 -19.03 16.34
N ARG A 41 -9.62 -17.85 15.78
CA ARG A 41 -8.91 -17.29 14.62
C ARG A 41 -7.92 -16.23 15.06
N LEU A 42 -6.74 -16.27 14.44
CA LEU A 42 -5.66 -15.35 14.71
C LEU A 42 -5.93 -13.99 14.07
N LEU A 43 -5.83 -12.92 14.86
CA LEU A 43 -5.94 -11.53 14.42
C LEU A 43 -4.82 -10.68 14.98
N TRP A 44 -4.40 -9.65 14.21
CA TRP A 44 -3.56 -8.60 14.73
C TRP A 44 -4.31 -7.71 15.73
N TYR A 45 -3.57 -7.23 16.74
CA TYR A 45 -4.03 -6.23 17.71
C TYR A 45 -2.88 -5.24 17.96
N GLY A 46 -2.65 -4.35 17.01
CA GLY A 46 -1.46 -3.50 17.01
C GLY A 46 -0.18 -4.33 16.99
N GLU A 47 0.60 -4.25 18.06
CA GLU A 47 1.86 -5.01 18.24
C GLU A 47 1.65 -6.47 18.68
N ASP A 48 0.43 -6.86 19.01
CA ASP A 48 0.11 -8.16 19.59
C ASP A 48 -0.75 -9.04 18.66
N LEU A 49 -0.91 -10.29 19.06
CA LEU A 49 -1.72 -11.29 18.39
C LEU A 49 -2.85 -11.76 19.32
N LEU A 50 -4.07 -11.79 18.82
CA LEU A 50 -5.24 -12.28 19.53
C LEU A 50 -5.75 -13.58 18.92
N ASP A 51 -6.23 -14.47 19.81
CA ASP A 51 -7.08 -15.60 19.46
C ASP A 51 -8.53 -15.19 19.64
N VAL A 52 -9.30 -15.16 18.56
CA VAL A 52 -10.69 -14.69 18.60
C VAL A 52 -11.62 -15.81 18.18
N LYS A 53 -12.56 -16.16 19.07
CA LYS A 53 -13.63 -17.10 18.74
C LYS A 53 -14.70 -16.39 17.93
N MET A 54 -14.99 -16.94 16.74
CA MET A 54 -16.01 -16.42 15.84
C MET A 54 -17.25 -17.31 15.85
N PRO A 55 -18.45 -16.77 15.58
CA PRO A 55 -19.67 -17.57 15.51
C PRO A 55 -19.65 -18.61 14.38
N ALA A 56 -20.34 -19.70 14.58
CA ALA A 56 -20.58 -20.67 13.49
C ALA A 56 -21.23 -20.00 12.26
N GLY A 57 -20.81 -20.40 11.07
CA GLY A 57 -21.23 -19.80 9.81
C GLY A 57 -20.41 -18.58 9.39
N THR A 58 -19.46 -18.08 10.22
CA THR A 58 -18.53 -17.03 9.80
C THR A 58 -17.72 -17.51 8.61
N ARG A 59 -17.65 -16.69 7.55
CA ARG A 59 -16.78 -16.90 6.41
C ARG A 59 -15.40 -16.32 6.73
N VAL A 60 -14.36 -17.15 6.71
CA VAL A 60 -12.96 -16.71 6.88
C VAL A 60 -12.26 -16.72 5.54
N VAL A 61 -11.60 -15.62 5.20
CA VAL A 61 -10.83 -15.46 3.96
C VAL A 61 -9.35 -15.49 4.29
N TYR A 62 -8.66 -16.53 3.85
CA TYR A 62 -7.22 -16.69 3.95
C TYR A 62 -6.52 -16.19 2.70
N PRO A 63 -5.26 -15.72 2.79
CA PRO A 63 -4.50 -15.36 1.62
C PRO A 63 -4.22 -16.57 0.74
N LYS A 64 -4.06 -16.33 -0.57
CA LYS A 64 -3.57 -17.37 -1.49
C LYS A 64 -2.17 -17.82 -1.09
N PRO A 65 -1.78 -19.05 -1.40
CA PRO A 65 -0.40 -19.47 -1.35
C PRO A 65 0.50 -18.56 -2.19
N SER A 66 1.71 -18.29 -1.70
CA SER A 66 2.65 -17.44 -2.41
C SER A 66 3.08 -18.07 -3.74
N ILE A 67 2.98 -17.31 -4.82
CA ILE A 67 3.59 -17.68 -6.09
C ILE A 67 5.11 -17.73 -5.88
N PRO A 68 5.81 -18.79 -6.31
CA PRO A 68 7.26 -18.88 -6.18
C PRO A 68 7.98 -17.74 -6.91
N GLY A 69 9.02 -17.21 -6.28
CA GLY A 69 9.85 -16.17 -6.88
C GLY A 69 10.62 -16.65 -8.12
N LEU A 70 11.03 -15.71 -8.95
CA LEU A 70 11.86 -15.94 -10.12
C LEU A 70 13.20 -16.58 -9.72
N ARG A 71 13.62 -17.63 -10.40
CA ARG A 71 14.89 -18.32 -10.15
C ARG A 71 16.10 -17.47 -10.52
N ASP A 72 16.02 -16.83 -11.68
CA ASP A 72 17.04 -15.92 -12.21
C ASP A 72 16.46 -14.50 -12.27
N ARG A 73 16.57 -13.78 -11.15
CA ARG A 73 16.07 -12.41 -11.01
C ARG A 73 16.84 -11.43 -11.90
N GLU A 74 18.16 -11.58 -11.98
CA GLU A 74 19.00 -10.69 -12.78
C GLU A 74 18.75 -10.90 -14.27
N GLY A 75 18.68 -12.15 -14.73
CA GLY A 75 18.33 -12.48 -16.09
C GLY A 75 16.96 -11.96 -16.50
N ALA A 76 15.97 -12.04 -15.58
CA ALA A 76 14.64 -11.51 -15.83
C ALA A 76 14.63 -9.97 -15.98
N VAL A 77 15.36 -9.25 -15.12
CA VAL A 77 15.50 -7.78 -15.25
C VAL A 77 16.19 -7.43 -16.57
N ARG A 78 17.33 -8.06 -16.90
CA ARG A 78 18.04 -7.82 -18.18
C ARG A 78 17.16 -8.12 -19.39
N TYR A 79 16.36 -9.17 -19.31
CA TYR A 79 15.40 -9.50 -20.37
C TYR A 79 14.32 -8.43 -20.52
N ALA A 80 13.71 -7.95 -19.43
CA ALA A 80 12.70 -6.90 -19.47
C ALA A 80 13.26 -5.59 -20.07
N LEU A 81 14.50 -5.22 -19.75
CA LEU A 81 15.16 -4.05 -20.31
C LEU A 81 15.48 -4.20 -21.81
N ALA A 82 15.71 -5.43 -22.29
CA ALA A 82 16.00 -5.74 -23.68
C ALA A 82 14.74 -5.94 -24.53
N HIS A 83 13.60 -6.27 -23.90
CA HIS A 83 12.32 -6.55 -24.57
C HIS A 83 11.18 -5.77 -23.88
N PRO A 84 11.26 -4.43 -23.87
CA PRO A 84 10.26 -3.62 -23.18
C PRO A 84 8.93 -3.59 -23.93
N GLU A 85 7.87 -3.31 -23.19
CA GLU A 85 6.52 -3.19 -23.70
C GLU A 85 6.35 -1.88 -24.49
N GLN A 86 6.02 -2.00 -25.77
CA GLN A 86 5.74 -0.88 -26.68
C GLN A 86 6.81 0.24 -26.69
N MET A 87 8.05 -0.10 -26.39
CA MET A 87 9.20 0.78 -26.45
C MET A 87 10.40 0.07 -27.08
N GLU A 88 11.40 0.85 -27.52
CA GLU A 88 12.69 0.30 -27.93
C GLU A 88 13.46 -0.25 -26.72
N PRO A 89 14.30 -1.27 -26.89
CA PRO A 89 15.20 -1.75 -25.85
C PRO A 89 15.92 -0.60 -25.15
N LEU A 90 16.03 -0.64 -23.83
CA LEU A 90 16.65 0.46 -23.08
C LEU A 90 18.04 0.79 -23.62
N ALA A 91 18.84 -0.23 -23.96
CA ALA A 91 20.19 -0.04 -24.54
C ALA A 91 20.20 0.75 -25.85
N ALA A 92 19.11 0.71 -26.64
CA ALA A 92 18.98 1.46 -27.90
C ALA A 92 18.57 2.92 -27.67
N LEU A 93 17.95 3.22 -26.52
CA LEU A 93 17.57 4.58 -26.14
C LEU A 93 18.76 5.40 -25.61
N LEU A 94 19.80 4.73 -25.13
CA LEU A 94 20.93 5.35 -24.46
C LEU A 94 22.04 5.78 -25.43
N ARG A 95 22.62 6.94 -25.18
CA ARG A 95 23.80 7.47 -25.91
C ARG A 95 24.67 8.30 -24.94
N PRO A 96 25.97 8.42 -25.20
CA PRO A 96 26.88 9.22 -24.40
C PRO A 96 26.39 10.66 -24.24
N GLY A 97 26.59 11.23 -23.04
CA GLY A 97 26.24 12.62 -22.73
C GLY A 97 24.77 12.89 -22.41
N MET A 98 23.93 11.86 -22.42
CA MET A 98 22.52 11.99 -21.97
C MET A 98 22.45 12.32 -20.48
N ARG A 99 21.47 13.16 -20.14
CA ARG A 99 21.02 13.41 -18.79
C ARG A 99 19.93 12.40 -18.42
N VAL A 100 20.24 11.49 -17.51
CA VAL A 100 19.30 10.45 -17.06
C VAL A 100 18.94 10.66 -15.59
N THR A 101 17.66 10.58 -15.27
CA THR A 101 17.18 10.51 -13.90
C THR A 101 16.51 9.16 -13.65
N ILE A 102 16.85 8.53 -12.51
CA ILE A 102 16.20 7.32 -12.04
C ILE A 102 15.34 7.69 -10.84
N GLY A 103 14.01 7.59 -10.96
CA GLY A 103 13.09 7.62 -9.82
C GLY A 103 12.98 6.23 -9.20
N MET A 104 12.85 6.13 -7.90
CA MET A 104 12.61 4.86 -7.22
C MET A 104 11.66 5.03 -6.03
N ASP A 105 10.89 3.99 -5.74
CA ASP A 105 10.00 3.97 -4.57
C ASP A 105 10.76 4.13 -3.25
N ASP A 106 10.10 4.79 -2.32
CA ASP A 106 10.63 5.10 -1.00
C ASP A 106 10.49 3.92 -0.02
N ILE A 107 10.63 4.18 1.28
CA ILE A 107 10.58 3.20 2.35
C ILE A 107 9.18 2.64 2.60
N SER A 108 8.13 3.25 2.07
CA SER A 108 6.75 2.77 2.22
C SER A 108 6.51 1.43 1.52
N LEU A 109 7.39 1.06 0.57
CA LEU A 109 7.37 -0.20 -0.17
C LEU A 109 8.74 -0.88 -0.18
N PRO A 110 8.79 -2.22 -0.08
CA PRO A 110 7.72 -3.09 0.41
C PRO A 110 7.61 -3.05 1.94
N LEU A 111 6.45 -3.42 2.47
CA LEU A 111 6.20 -3.53 3.91
C LEU A 111 5.65 -4.91 4.29
N PRO A 112 6.21 -5.52 5.35
CA PRO A 112 7.50 -5.21 5.98
C PRO A 112 8.65 -5.20 4.97
N LYS A 113 9.81 -4.63 5.38
CA LYS A 113 10.99 -4.53 4.50
C LYS A 113 11.46 -5.89 3.98
N MET A 114 12.03 -5.94 2.79
CA MET A 114 12.67 -7.14 2.23
C MET A 114 13.98 -7.51 2.93
N PRO A 115 14.44 -8.78 2.81
CA PRO A 115 15.83 -9.15 3.09
C PRO A 115 16.78 -8.40 2.13
N ARG A 116 18.09 -8.44 2.42
CA ARG A 116 19.11 -7.98 1.46
C ARG A 116 19.51 -9.11 0.50
N PRO A 117 19.80 -8.76 -0.77
CA PRO A 117 19.67 -7.46 -1.40
C PRO A 117 18.20 -7.06 -1.57
N ASP A 118 17.91 -5.75 -1.38
CA ASP A 118 16.60 -5.18 -1.72
C ASP A 118 16.40 -5.25 -3.23
N ILE A 119 15.16 -5.30 -3.68
CA ILE A 119 14.85 -5.37 -5.11
C ILE A 119 15.36 -4.12 -5.85
N ARG A 120 15.33 -2.95 -5.21
CA ARG A 120 15.89 -1.70 -5.73
C ARG A 120 17.40 -1.80 -5.93
N GLU A 121 18.13 -2.38 -4.98
CA GLU A 121 19.58 -2.62 -5.11
C GLU A 121 19.89 -3.47 -6.35
N SER A 122 19.12 -4.56 -6.55
CA SER A 122 19.33 -5.47 -7.68
C SER A 122 19.06 -4.79 -9.02
N VAL A 123 17.93 -4.07 -9.15
CA VAL A 123 17.56 -3.37 -10.38
C VAL A 123 18.51 -2.21 -10.67
N LEU A 124 18.82 -1.38 -9.66
CA LEU A 124 19.73 -0.24 -9.83
C LEU A 124 21.14 -0.68 -10.24
N THR A 125 21.64 -1.78 -9.70
CA THR A 125 22.97 -2.30 -10.08
C THR A 125 23.02 -2.61 -11.58
N ILE A 126 22.01 -3.32 -12.12
CA ILE A 126 21.92 -3.66 -13.52
C ILE A 126 21.76 -2.40 -14.39
N LEU A 127 20.91 -1.46 -13.98
CA LEU A 127 20.71 -0.20 -14.71
C LEU A 127 21.98 0.62 -14.78
N LEU A 128 22.67 0.81 -13.67
CA LEU A 128 23.88 1.62 -13.61
C LEU A 128 25.03 1.02 -14.41
N GLU A 129 25.15 -0.32 -14.45
CA GLU A 129 26.07 -1.02 -15.32
C GLU A 129 25.77 -0.74 -16.79
N LEU A 130 24.51 -0.88 -17.20
CA LEU A 130 24.08 -0.61 -18.57
C LEU A 130 24.30 0.86 -18.97
N LEU A 131 23.98 1.82 -18.10
CA LEU A 131 24.21 3.24 -18.33
C LEU A 131 25.70 3.55 -18.51
N ALA A 132 26.55 2.99 -17.65
CA ALA A 132 28.00 3.13 -17.76
C ALA A 132 28.56 2.51 -19.07
N GLU A 133 28.10 1.31 -19.47
CA GLU A 133 28.47 0.66 -20.74
C GLU A 133 28.10 1.54 -21.96
N LYS A 134 27.03 2.34 -21.85
CA LYS A 134 26.57 3.26 -22.90
C LYS A 134 27.19 4.66 -22.81
N GLY A 135 28.12 4.89 -21.88
CA GLY A 135 28.78 6.20 -21.69
C GLY A 135 27.85 7.27 -21.17
N VAL A 136 26.86 6.92 -20.36
CA VAL A 136 25.95 7.87 -19.71
C VAL A 136 26.48 8.17 -18.30
N ASP A 137 27.07 9.36 -18.12
CA ASP A 137 27.74 9.78 -16.89
C ASP A 137 26.87 10.72 -16.02
N ASP A 138 25.97 11.50 -16.63
CA ASP A 138 25.07 12.41 -15.91
C ASP A 138 23.81 11.66 -15.44
N VAL A 139 23.97 10.86 -14.37
CA VAL A 139 22.93 10.04 -13.77
C VAL A 139 22.61 10.50 -12.37
N HIS A 140 21.34 10.84 -12.08
CA HIS A 140 20.83 11.10 -10.75
C HIS A 140 19.79 10.05 -10.36
N ILE A 141 19.76 9.71 -9.07
CA ILE A 141 18.78 8.79 -8.48
C ILE A 141 17.97 9.59 -7.46
N ILE A 142 16.65 9.61 -7.62
CA ILE A 142 15.73 10.36 -6.75
C ILE A 142 14.80 9.38 -6.06
N VAL A 143 14.82 9.38 -4.73
CA VAL A 143 13.81 8.67 -3.94
C VAL A 143 12.50 9.43 -4.05
N ALA A 144 11.49 8.79 -4.61
CA ALA A 144 10.19 9.39 -4.91
C ALA A 144 9.30 9.42 -3.66
N THR A 145 9.60 10.34 -2.75
CA THR A 145 8.94 10.44 -1.45
C THR A 145 7.61 11.15 -1.48
N SER A 146 7.32 11.93 -2.54
CA SER A 146 6.11 12.76 -2.53
C SER A 146 5.99 13.59 -1.23
N PHE A 147 4.93 13.40 -0.47
CA PHE A 147 4.70 14.01 0.86
C PHE A 147 5.12 13.15 2.04
N HIS A 148 5.67 11.99 1.76
CA HIS A 148 6.23 11.15 2.80
C HIS A 148 7.46 11.82 3.44
N ARG A 149 7.79 11.38 4.63
CA ARG A 149 9.02 11.82 5.27
C ARG A 149 10.25 11.43 4.43
N ARG A 150 11.27 12.21 4.51
CA ARG A 150 12.56 11.88 3.89
C ARG A 150 13.11 10.57 4.46
N MET A 151 13.68 9.74 3.61
CA MET A 151 14.48 8.61 4.05
C MET A 151 15.81 9.11 4.62
N THR A 152 16.23 8.52 5.73
CA THR A 152 17.56 8.74 6.30
C THR A 152 18.65 8.13 5.41
N ALA A 153 19.90 8.59 5.55
CA ALA A 153 21.04 8.03 4.83
C ALA A 153 21.15 6.50 5.01
N GLN A 154 20.89 5.99 6.21
CA GLN A 154 20.92 4.57 6.52
C GLN A 154 19.79 3.79 5.80
N GLU A 155 18.61 4.37 5.72
CA GLU A 155 17.46 3.77 5.02
C GLU A 155 17.71 3.75 3.51
N ILE A 156 18.28 4.82 2.95
CA ILE A 156 18.68 4.88 1.53
C ILE A 156 19.76 3.83 1.25
N GLU A 157 20.83 3.76 2.06
CA GLU A 157 21.89 2.76 1.88
C GLU A 157 21.35 1.34 1.93
N ARG A 158 20.38 1.09 2.83
CA ARG A 158 19.74 -0.22 2.91
C ARG A 158 18.98 -0.58 1.65
N ALA A 159 18.31 0.39 1.03
CA ALA A 159 17.47 0.20 -0.16
C ALA A 159 18.30 0.02 -1.45
N VAL A 160 19.37 0.79 -1.61
CA VAL A 160 20.15 0.82 -2.85
C VAL A 160 21.45 0.01 -2.78
N GLY A 161 21.83 -0.46 -1.60
CA GLY A 161 23.10 -1.15 -1.34
C GLY A 161 24.30 -0.20 -1.18
N SER A 162 25.31 -0.65 -0.43
CA SER A 162 26.46 0.19 -0.07
C SER A 162 27.31 0.62 -1.28
N ARG A 163 27.33 -0.15 -2.39
CA ARG A 163 28.07 0.21 -3.61
C ARG A 163 27.45 1.44 -4.28
N VAL A 164 26.15 1.41 -4.54
CA VAL A 164 25.41 2.53 -5.16
C VAL A 164 25.40 3.74 -4.23
N PHE A 165 25.14 3.52 -2.93
CA PHE A 165 25.13 4.60 -1.94
C PHE A 165 26.45 5.38 -1.93
N ARG A 166 27.60 4.72 -1.80
CA ARG A 166 28.91 5.40 -1.77
C ARG A 166 29.26 6.12 -3.08
N ALA A 167 28.75 5.64 -4.23
CA ALA A 167 29.05 6.23 -5.52
C ALA A 167 28.20 7.48 -5.84
N TYR A 168 26.99 7.58 -5.27
CA TYR A 168 26.01 8.59 -5.68
C TYR A 168 25.54 9.52 -4.56
N TYR A 169 25.51 9.07 -3.30
CA TYR A 169 25.01 9.86 -2.18
C TYR A 169 26.09 10.86 -1.67
N PRO A 170 25.71 12.11 -1.30
CA PRO A 170 24.37 12.70 -1.39
C PRO A 170 24.11 13.49 -2.70
N GLU A 171 25.13 13.75 -3.52
CA GLU A 171 25.06 14.72 -4.63
C GLU A 171 24.16 14.23 -5.79
N ARG A 172 24.15 12.94 -6.04
CA ARG A 172 23.43 12.31 -7.15
C ARG A 172 22.42 11.23 -6.73
N LEU A 173 22.27 11.02 -5.41
CA LEU A 173 21.25 10.14 -4.81
C LEU A 173 20.65 10.88 -3.61
N TYR A 174 19.38 11.26 -3.71
CA TYR A 174 18.72 12.10 -2.72
C TYR A 174 17.20 11.91 -2.72
N ASN A 175 16.55 12.36 -1.64
CA ASN A 175 15.09 12.38 -1.56
C ASN A 175 14.50 13.49 -2.43
N HIS A 176 13.37 13.25 -3.06
CA HIS A 176 12.56 14.29 -3.68
C HIS A 176 12.20 15.37 -2.63
N ASP A 177 12.12 16.63 -3.07
CA ASP A 177 11.71 17.79 -2.26
C ASP A 177 10.72 18.62 -3.07
N GLY A 178 9.42 18.36 -2.89
CA GLY A 178 8.34 19.08 -3.58
C GLY A 178 8.22 20.56 -3.16
N GLU A 179 8.85 20.97 -2.05
CA GLU A 179 8.86 22.34 -1.55
C GLU A 179 10.18 23.08 -1.83
N ALA A 180 11.09 22.49 -2.61
CA ALA A 180 12.36 23.14 -2.95
C ALA A 180 12.14 24.39 -3.81
N PRO A 181 12.68 25.58 -3.42
CA PRO A 181 12.58 26.78 -4.24
C PRO A 181 13.15 26.55 -5.65
N GLY A 182 12.31 26.73 -6.68
CA GLY A 182 12.69 26.46 -8.05
C GLY A 182 12.90 24.96 -8.38
N GLY A 183 12.61 24.05 -7.46
CA GLY A 183 12.80 22.61 -7.63
C GLY A 183 11.77 21.91 -8.51
N MET A 184 10.69 22.61 -8.88
CA MET A 184 9.60 22.06 -9.68
C MET A 184 9.44 22.81 -11.01
N VAL A 185 9.00 22.09 -12.04
CA VAL A 185 8.69 22.63 -13.38
C VAL A 185 7.25 22.32 -13.70
N GLU A 186 6.51 23.30 -14.19
CA GLU A 186 5.15 23.11 -14.69
C GLU A 186 5.20 22.53 -16.12
N LEU A 187 4.60 21.39 -16.31
CA LEU A 187 4.54 20.68 -17.60
C LEU A 187 3.25 20.97 -18.38
N GLY A 188 2.22 21.43 -17.70
CA GLY A 188 0.93 21.75 -18.29
C GLY A 188 -0.24 21.41 -17.37
N VAL A 189 -1.40 21.23 -18.01
CA VAL A 189 -2.67 20.96 -17.33
C VAL A 189 -3.35 19.80 -18.06
N THR A 190 -4.03 18.92 -17.33
CA THR A 190 -4.86 17.85 -17.91
C THR A 190 -6.16 18.42 -18.52
N ASP A 191 -6.90 17.60 -19.25
CA ASP A 191 -8.23 17.92 -19.79
C ASP A 191 -9.28 18.19 -18.71
N ARG A 192 -8.97 17.83 -17.45
CA ARG A 192 -9.80 18.10 -16.27
C ARG A 192 -9.32 19.29 -15.43
N GLY A 193 -8.34 20.03 -15.90
CA GLY A 193 -7.80 21.20 -15.20
C GLY A 193 -6.81 20.86 -14.08
N GLU A 194 -6.35 19.63 -13.99
CA GLU A 194 -5.36 19.21 -13.01
C GLU A 194 -3.98 19.75 -13.41
N ARG A 195 -3.35 20.54 -12.55
CA ARG A 195 -2.00 21.07 -12.82
C ARG A 195 -0.97 19.98 -12.66
N VAL A 196 -0.01 19.92 -13.58
CA VAL A 196 1.05 18.93 -13.58
C VAL A 196 2.41 19.61 -13.44
N ARG A 197 3.03 19.40 -12.28
CA ARG A 197 4.36 19.91 -11.95
C ARG A 197 5.24 18.73 -11.55
N LEU A 198 6.43 18.68 -12.10
CA LEU A 198 7.37 17.60 -11.90
C LEU A 198 8.69 18.14 -11.31
N ASN A 199 9.39 17.30 -10.55
CA ASN A 199 10.75 17.57 -10.11
C ASN A 199 11.60 18.06 -11.28
N ARG A 200 12.30 19.21 -11.10
CA ARG A 200 13.06 19.88 -12.17
C ARG A 200 14.09 18.95 -12.81
N ARG A 201 14.85 18.23 -12.01
CA ARG A 201 15.87 17.31 -12.54
C ARG A 201 15.24 16.20 -13.42
N ALA A 202 14.10 15.66 -12.99
CA ALA A 202 13.35 14.67 -13.78
C ALA A 202 12.75 15.29 -15.05
N ALA A 203 12.16 16.48 -14.94
CA ALA A 203 11.55 17.19 -16.07
C ALA A 203 12.56 17.60 -17.17
N GLU A 204 13.78 17.92 -16.76
CA GLU A 204 14.85 18.36 -17.67
C GLU A 204 15.77 17.20 -18.14
N SER A 205 15.41 15.94 -17.87
CA SER A 205 16.17 14.78 -18.30
C SER A 205 15.83 14.36 -19.72
N ASP A 206 16.83 13.87 -20.45
CA ASP A 206 16.61 13.23 -21.75
C ASP A 206 15.84 11.91 -21.63
N LEU A 207 15.97 11.26 -20.45
CA LEU A 207 15.26 10.03 -20.11
C LEU A 207 15.03 9.98 -18.58
N LEU A 208 13.78 9.78 -18.20
CA LEU A 208 13.38 9.42 -16.83
C LEU A 208 13.14 7.91 -16.79
N ILE A 209 13.88 7.19 -15.96
CA ILE A 209 13.64 5.77 -15.69
C ILE A 209 12.97 5.68 -14.31
N TYR A 210 11.88 4.93 -14.16
CA TYR A 210 11.27 4.74 -12.86
C TYR A 210 11.31 3.27 -12.43
N VAL A 211 11.87 3.01 -11.25
CA VAL A 211 11.96 1.68 -10.63
C VAL A 211 10.88 1.54 -9.57
N ASN A 212 9.86 0.77 -9.90
CA ASN A 212 8.69 0.57 -9.08
C ASN A 212 8.63 -0.82 -8.45
N ILE A 213 8.02 -0.90 -7.26
CA ILE A 213 7.68 -2.13 -6.56
C ILE A 213 6.16 -2.26 -6.49
N ASN A 214 5.60 -3.27 -7.13
CA ASN A 214 4.20 -3.61 -7.01
C ASN A 214 4.03 -4.66 -5.91
N LEU A 215 3.65 -4.24 -4.72
CA LEU A 215 3.22 -5.12 -3.63
C LEU A 215 1.72 -5.36 -3.69
N VAL A 216 0.97 -4.37 -4.15
CA VAL A 216 -0.48 -4.42 -4.35
C VAL A 216 -0.85 -3.76 -5.68
N SER A 217 -2.06 -4.01 -6.17
CA SER A 217 -2.53 -3.50 -7.47
C SER A 217 -2.75 -1.98 -7.55
N MET A 218 -2.57 -1.25 -6.46
CA MET A 218 -2.58 0.21 -6.42
C MET A 218 -1.21 0.81 -6.76
N ASP A 219 -0.14 0.01 -6.71
CA ASP A 219 1.23 0.46 -6.98
C ASP A 219 1.50 0.41 -8.48
N GLY A 220 2.43 1.24 -8.95
CA GLY A 220 2.86 1.23 -10.35
C GLY A 220 2.11 2.19 -11.27
N GLY A 221 2.32 2.00 -12.58
CA GLY A 221 1.74 2.80 -13.64
C GLY A 221 2.15 4.27 -13.58
N HIS A 222 1.32 5.11 -14.14
CA HIS A 222 1.51 6.56 -14.13
C HIS A 222 1.55 7.18 -12.73
N LYS A 223 0.95 6.51 -11.72
CA LYS A 223 0.98 6.95 -10.33
C LYS A 223 2.41 7.09 -9.79
N SER A 224 3.33 6.23 -10.21
CA SER A 224 4.72 6.24 -9.77
C SER A 224 5.38 7.61 -9.96
N VAL A 225 5.28 8.18 -11.16
CA VAL A 225 5.81 9.51 -11.49
C VAL A 225 4.85 10.61 -11.04
N GLY A 226 3.57 10.46 -11.33
CA GLY A 226 2.51 11.46 -11.08
C GLY A 226 2.21 11.73 -9.60
N VAL A 227 2.68 10.85 -8.70
CA VAL A 227 2.64 11.06 -7.24
C VAL A 227 4.04 11.27 -6.71
N GLY A 228 4.97 10.35 -6.98
CA GLY A 228 6.26 10.27 -6.30
C GLY A 228 7.20 11.43 -6.53
N LEU A 229 7.15 12.09 -7.69
CA LEU A 229 8.05 13.18 -8.10
C LEU A 229 7.34 14.52 -8.30
N CYS A 230 6.09 14.64 -7.86
CA CYS A 230 5.26 15.84 -7.97
C CYS A 230 5.18 16.63 -6.65
N ASP A 231 4.50 17.76 -6.66
CA ASP A 231 4.33 18.67 -5.52
C ASP A 231 2.85 18.85 -5.13
N TYR A 232 2.59 19.69 -4.11
CA TYR A 232 1.25 19.90 -3.57
C TYR A 232 0.20 20.29 -4.63
N PRO A 233 0.43 21.26 -5.55
CA PRO A 233 -0.57 21.60 -6.57
C PRO A 233 -0.96 20.44 -7.49
N THR A 234 -0.05 19.48 -7.74
CA THR A 234 -0.32 18.30 -8.56
C THR A 234 -1.04 17.22 -7.75
N LEU A 235 -0.53 16.95 -6.55
CA LEU A 235 -1.05 15.90 -5.67
C LEU A 235 -2.47 16.21 -5.16
N GLN A 236 -2.77 17.48 -4.92
CA GLN A 236 -4.10 17.91 -4.51
C GLN A 236 -5.19 17.41 -5.46
N ALA A 237 -4.93 17.40 -6.76
CA ALA A 237 -5.93 17.05 -7.78
C ALA A 237 -6.53 15.64 -7.57
N HIS A 238 -5.73 14.66 -7.20
CA HIS A 238 -6.19 13.28 -6.99
C HIS A 238 -6.36 12.86 -5.53
N HIS A 239 -6.10 13.76 -4.57
CA HIS A 239 -6.35 13.53 -3.14
C HIS A 239 -7.51 14.35 -2.58
N THR A 240 -8.38 14.90 -3.42
CA THR A 240 -9.57 15.61 -2.92
C THR A 240 -10.55 14.62 -2.28
N PRO A 241 -11.36 15.06 -1.30
CA PRO A 241 -12.43 14.25 -0.75
C PRO A 241 -13.37 13.70 -1.83
N GLN A 242 -13.67 14.51 -2.86
CA GLN A 242 -14.54 14.10 -3.97
C GLN A 242 -13.91 12.99 -4.82
N THR A 243 -12.64 13.12 -5.20
CA THR A 243 -11.92 12.08 -5.97
C THR A 243 -11.92 10.74 -5.21
N ILE A 244 -11.71 10.81 -3.89
CA ILE A 244 -11.70 9.63 -3.03
C ILE A 244 -13.10 9.02 -2.90
N LEU A 245 -14.12 9.84 -2.74
CA LEU A 245 -15.52 9.41 -2.67
C LEU A 245 -15.98 8.74 -3.98
N ASP A 246 -15.48 9.23 -5.13
CA ASP A 246 -15.75 8.68 -6.46
C ASP A 246 -14.94 7.41 -6.79
N CYS A 247 -14.03 6.98 -5.89
CA CYS A 247 -13.33 5.71 -6.00
C CYS A 247 -14.24 4.58 -5.52
N ASP A 248 -14.43 3.57 -6.38
CA ASP A 248 -15.06 2.32 -5.95
C ASP A 248 -14.11 1.49 -5.06
N SER A 249 -12.87 1.30 -5.56
CA SER A 249 -11.77 0.69 -4.84
C SER A 249 -10.45 1.28 -5.34
N TYR A 250 -9.50 1.51 -4.45
CA TYR A 250 -8.13 1.90 -4.86
C TYR A 250 -7.39 0.75 -5.54
N PHE A 251 -7.79 -0.47 -5.26
CA PHE A 251 -7.12 -1.71 -5.70
C PHE A 251 -7.74 -2.30 -6.98
N ASP A 252 -8.88 -1.79 -7.42
CA ASP A 252 -9.43 -2.07 -8.75
C ASP A 252 -9.07 -0.93 -9.70
N HIS A 253 -7.95 -1.07 -10.41
CA HIS A 253 -7.40 -0.01 -11.27
C HIS A 253 -8.44 0.53 -12.28
N THR A 254 -9.31 -0.32 -12.79
CA THR A 254 -10.32 0.06 -13.79
C THR A 254 -11.46 0.92 -13.22
N ARG A 255 -11.67 0.88 -11.90
CA ARG A 255 -12.79 1.55 -11.20
C ARG A 255 -12.32 2.69 -10.28
N SER A 256 -11.02 2.87 -10.11
CA SER A 256 -10.44 3.91 -9.25
C SER A 256 -10.44 5.29 -9.94
N ALA A 257 -11.11 6.27 -9.35
CA ALA A 257 -11.03 7.67 -9.79
C ALA A 257 -9.62 8.23 -9.57
N LEU A 258 -8.94 7.77 -8.51
CA LEU A 258 -7.53 8.09 -8.24
C LEU A 258 -6.63 7.63 -9.40
N ALA A 259 -6.75 6.37 -9.84
CA ALA A 259 -5.98 5.84 -10.96
C ALA A 259 -6.23 6.64 -12.24
N ARG A 260 -7.49 6.96 -12.53
CA ARG A 260 -7.84 7.79 -13.70
C ARG A 260 -7.21 9.18 -13.67
N SER A 261 -7.14 9.82 -12.50
CA SER A 261 -6.46 11.12 -12.35
C SER A 261 -4.95 10.97 -12.53
N CYS A 262 -4.33 9.97 -11.90
CA CYS A 262 -2.91 9.68 -12.08
C CYS A 262 -2.56 9.39 -13.54
N ASN A 263 -3.41 8.68 -14.29
CA ASN A 263 -3.19 8.40 -15.72
C ASN A 263 -3.19 9.70 -16.54
N ARG A 264 -4.18 10.59 -16.34
CA ARG A 264 -4.19 11.89 -17.02
C ARG A 264 -2.95 12.75 -16.72
N ILE A 265 -2.50 12.75 -15.45
CA ILE A 265 -1.27 13.45 -15.03
C ILE A 265 -0.06 12.82 -15.71
N GLY A 266 0.04 11.49 -15.71
CA GLY A 266 1.13 10.75 -16.36
C GLY A 266 1.19 11.00 -17.87
N GLU A 267 0.06 11.07 -18.55
CA GLU A 267 -0.01 11.43 -19.97
C GLU A 267 0.56 12.84 -20.25
N VAL A 268 0.32 13.82 -19.35
CA VAL A 268 0.93 15.15 -19.45
C VAL A 268 2.45 15.05 -19.25
N VAL A 269 2.90 14.25 -18.28
CA VAL A 269 4.34 14.03 -18.06
C VAL A 269 4.97 13.42 -19.32
N GLU A 270 4.41 12.35 -19.88
CA GLU A 270 4.98 11.61 -21.02
C GLU A 270 4.98 12.42 -22.33
N ARG A 271 4.08 13.41 -22.46
CA ARG A 271 4.16 14.37 -23.59
C ARG A 271 5.36 15.31 -23.52
N ASN A 272 5.93 15.51 -22.34
CA ASN A 272 7.03 16.45 -22.09
C ASN A 272 8.37 15.76 -21.79
N VAL A 273 8.33 14.55 -21.21
CA VAL A 273 9.51 13.80 -20.75
C VAL A 273 9.39 12.37 -21.24
N LYS A 274 10.45 11.82 -21.82
CA LYS A 274 10.50 10.41 -22.15
C LYS A 274 10.65 9.59 -20.86
N VAL A 275 9.66 8.77 -20.54
CA VAL A 275 9.66 7.92 -19.34
C VAL A 275 9.80 6.46 -19.73
N PHE A 276 10.67 5.73 -19.01
CA PHE A 276 10.85 4.28 -19.13
C PHE A 276 10.51 3.66 -17.77
N HIS A 277 9.41 2.92 -17.70
CA HIS A 277 8.95 2.27 -16.48
C HIS A 277 9.61 0.91 -16.30
N ILE A 278 9.93 0.56 -15.06
CA ILE A 278 10.36 -0.78 -14.64
C ILE A 278 9.50 -1.14 -13.44
N GLU A 279 8.68 -2.15 -13.60
CA GLU A 279 7.78 -2.62 -12.56
C GLU A 279 8.16 -4.03 -12.11
N THR A 280 8.49 -4.16 -10.84
CA THR A 280 8.77 -5.44 -10.20
C THR A 280 7.55 -5.84 -9.36
N VAL A 281 7.08 -7.06 -9.50
CA VAL A 281 5.94 -7.59 -8.74
C VAL A 281 6.42 -8.54 -7.67
N LEU A 282 5.95 -8.34 -6.45
CA LEU A 282 6.26 -9.20 -5.30
C LEU A 282 5.11 -10.18 -5.02
N ASN A 283 5.45 -11.33 -4.45
CA ASN A 283 4.46 -12.25 -3.89
C ASN A 283 3.98 -11.77 -2.50
N ASN A 284 3.06 -12.50 -1.89
CA ASN A 284 2.50 -12.21 -0.57
C ASN A 284 3.22 -12.92 0.58
N ALA A 285 4.47 -13.34 0.40
CA ALA A 285 5.25 -14.03 1.42
C ALA A 285 5.71 -13.07 2.55
N MET A 286 4.73 -12.48 3.25
CA MET A 286 4.97 -11.53 4.33
C MET A 286 5.67 -12.17 5.52
N PHE A 287 5.38 -13.46 5.80
CA PHE A 287 5.92 -14.16 6.96
C PHE A 287 6.98 -15.18 6.57
N ASP A 288 7.97 -15.37 7.46
CA ASP A 288 8.98 -16.43 7.30
C ASP A 288 8.29 -17.81 7.18
N PRO A 289 8.65 -18.64 6.22
CA PRO A 289 8.12 -20.01 6.08
C PRO A 289 8.27 -20.88 7.33
N LYS A 290 9.16 -20.51 8.26
CA LYS A 290 9.31 -21.15 9.57
C LYS A 290 8.19 -20.83 10.56
N MET A 291 7.31 -19.87 10.22
CA MET A 291 6.16 -19.48 11.02
C MET A 291 4.85 -19.71 10.24
N PRO A 292 4.56 -20.97 9.82
CA PRO A 292 3.43 -21.25 8.93
C PRO A 292 2.07 -20.98 9.57
N PHE A 293 2.00 -20.88 10.90
CA PHE A 293 0.77 -20.60 11.63
C PHE A 293 0.15 -19.23 11.26
N PHE A 294 0.92 -18.28 10.72
CA PHE A 294 0.37 -16.99 10.30
C PHE A 294 -0.58 -17.06 9.10
N ILE A 295 -0.42 -18.05 8.23
CA ILE A 295 -1.18 -18.17 6.98
C ILE A 295 -1.99 -19.46 6.87
N LYS A 296 -1.85 -20.35 7.85
CA LYS A 296 -2.51 -21.66 7.87
C LYS A 296 -3.86 -21.57 8.58
N ASN A 297 -4.84 -22.32 8.09
CA ASN A 297 -6.11 -22.47 8.80
C ASN A 297 -5.88 -23.12 10.18
N GLU A 298 -6.35 -22.48 11.23
CA GLU A 298 -6.13 -22.87 12.63
C GLU A 298 -6.72 -24.24 12.95
N ASP A 299 -7.81 -24.65 12.30
CA ASP A 299 -8.38 -26.00 12.44
C ASP A 299 -7.43 -27.11 11.94
N ARG A 300 -6.39 -26.73 11.18
CA ARG A 300 -5.36 -27.63 10.65
C ARG A 300 -4.02 -27.48 11.36
N TYR A 301 -3.96 -26.80 12.49
CA TYR A 301 -2.72 -26.66 13.27
C TYR A 301 -2.35 -28.03 13.83
N ASN A 302 -1.09 -28.41 13.63
CA ASN A 302 -0.47 -29.52 14.33
C ASN A 302 0.14 -29.06 15.67
N ALA A 303 0.70 -29.98 16.45
CA ALA A 303 1.31 -29.67 17.75
C ALA A 303 2.44 -28.62 17.66
N LEU A 304 3.20 -28.62 16.55
CA LEU A 304 4.28 -27.66 16.33
C LEU A 304 3.73 -26.26 16.02
N ASP A 305 2.68 -26.18 15.19
CA ASP A 305 2.03 -24.91 14.89
C ASP A 305 1.49 -24.27 16.19
N HIS A 306 0.76 -25.05 17.01
CA HIS A 306 0.28 -24.58 18.31
C HIS A 306 1.39 -24.14 19.26
N ALA A 307 2.48 -24.92 19.36
CA ALA A 307 3.60 -24.58 20.21
C ALA A 307 4.30 -23.30 19.73
N SER A 308 4.56 -23.19 18.44
CA SER A 308 5.21 -22.02 17.82
C SER A 308 4.36 -20.76 17.98
N PHE A 309 3.07 -20.86 17.74
CA PHE A 309 2.14 -19.74 17.92
C PHE A 309 2.08 -19.28 19.38
N ARG A 310 1.90 -20.20 20.34
CA ARG A 310 1.88 -19.87 21.77
C ARG A 310 3.19 -19.23 22.24
N LEU A 311 4.32 -19.72 21.73
CA LEU A 311 5.64 -19.15 22.04
C LEU A 311 5.77 -17.73 21.49
N ALA A 312 5.36 -17.49 20.25
CA ALA A 312 5.37 -16.17 19.63
C ALA A 312 4.45 -15.19 20.40
N GLN A 313 3.25 -15.61 20.74
CA GLN A 313 2.30 -14.81 21.51
C GLN A 313 2.80 -14.49 22.92
N ALA A 314 3.33 -15.49 23.63
CA ALA A 314 3.91 -15.30 24.96
C ALA A 314 5.13 -14.39 24.92
N GLY A 315 5.99 -14.56 23.90
CA GLY A 315 7.16 -13.72 23.70
C GLY A 315 6.79 -12.26 23.45
N LEU A 316 5.80 -12.01 22.60
CA LEU A 316 5.29 -10.65 22.37
C LEU A 316 4.68 -10.06 23.66
N ARG A 317 3.83 -10.80 24.36
CA ARG A 317 3.21 -10.32 25.60
C ARG A 317 4.20 -9.99 26.73
N ALA A 318 5.34 -10.68 26.78
CA ALA A 318 6.38 -10.46 27.78
C ALA A 318 7.22 -9.19 27.53
N LEU A 319 7.15 -8.62 26.33
CA LEU A 319 7.96 -7.46 25.95
C LEU A 319 7.19 -6.14 26.16
N PRO A 320 7.88 -5.07 26.59
CA PRO A 320 7.29 -3.74 26.59
C PRO A 320 7.04 -3.27 25.15
N ARG A 321 5.99 -2.44 24.96
CA ARG A 321 5.55 -1.94 23.65
C ARG A 321 6.67 -1.39 22.76
N PRO A 322 7.61 -0.55 23.23
CA PRO A 322 8.70 -0.07 22.40
C PRO A 322 9.63 -1.18 21.85
N ALA A 323 9.83 -2.25 22.63
CA ALA A 323 10.63 -3.38 22.19
C ALA A 323 9.91 -4.21 21.12
N LYS A 324 8.59 -4.45 21.28
CA LYS A 324 7.76 -5.09 20.25
C LYS A 324 7.84 -4.33 18.92
N ARG A 325 7.62 -3.01 18.94
CA ARG A 325 7.69 -2.12 17.77
C ARG A 325 9.02 -2.23 17.05
N LYS A 326 10.12 -2.19 17.81
CA LYS A 326 11.47 -2.35 17.25
C LYS A 326 11.68 -3.70 16.57
N ILE A 327 11.17 -4.78 17.17
CA ILE A 327 11.24 -6.13 16.59
C ILE A 327 10.43 -6.20 15.30
N LEU A 328 9.20 -5.70 15.30
CA LEU A 328 8.32 -5.72 14.12
C LEU A 328 8.95 -5.01 12.91
N PHE A 329 9.61 -3.86 13.13
CA PHE A 329 10.34 -3.18 12.07
C PHE A 329 11.69 -3.83 11.72
N ALA A 330 12.28 -4.64 12.62
CA ALA A 330 13.56 -5.30 12.38
C ALA A 330 13.42 -6.54 11.50
N VAL A 331 12.34 -7.32 11.68
CA VAL A 331 12.11 -8.58 10.97
C VAL A 331 11.77 -8.31 9.50
N PRO A 332 12.54 -8.85 8.55
CA PRO A 332 12.22 -8.74 7.13
C PRO A 332 11.11 -9.73 6.75
N ALA A 333 10.28 -9.34 5.79
CA ALA A 333 9.36 -10.26 5.12
C ALA A 333 10.12 -11.17 4.14
N ALA A 334 9.57 -12.34 3.85
CA ALA A 334 10.15 -13.30 2.91
C ALA A 334 9.73 -13.06 1.45
N TYR A 335 9.40 -11.82 1.09
CA TYR A 335 8.97 -11.48 -0.26
C TYR A 335 9.97 -11.90 -1.33
N GLU A 336 9.43 -12.40 -2.44
CA GLU A 336 10.18 -12.73 -3.64
C GLU A 336 9.56 -12.02 -4.85
N MET A 337 10.43 -11.62 -5.80
CA MET A 337 10.00 -11.09 -7.08
C MET A 337 9.43 -12.21 -7.94
N ILE A 338 8.15 -12.07 -8.34
CA ILE A 338 7.44 -13.06 -9.18
C ILE A 338 7.33 -12.63 -10.63
N ALA A 339 7.49 -11.34 -10.93
CA ALA A 339 7.54 -10.82 -12.28
C ALA A 339 8.33 -9.51 -12.31
N VAL A 340 8.84 -9.17 -13.49
CA VAL A 340 9.37 -7.85 -13.82
C VAL A 340 9.02 -7.52 -15.26
N HIS A 341 8.47 -6.33 -15.48
CA HIS A 341 8.12 -5.78 -16.78
C HIS A 341 8.73 -4.40 -16.93
N ALA A 342 9.00 -3.98 -18.16
CA ALA A 342 9.56 -2.65 -18.43
C ALA A 342 9.02 -2.10 -19.74
N GLY A 343 9.03 -0.77 -19.91
CA GLY A 343 8.61 -0.10 -21.14
C GLY A 343 7.70 1.10 -20.91
N ALA A 344 6.71 1.29 -21.79
CA ALA A 344 5.68 2.32 -21.66
C ALA A 344 4.77 2.03 -20.46
N ALA A 345 4.21 3.07 -19.84
CA ALA A 345 3.47 2.94 -18.57
C ALA A 345 2.33 1.91 -18.66
N ASP A 346 1.32 2.16 -19.49
CA ASP A 346 0.09 1.35 -19.52
C ASP A 346 0.36 -0.13 -19.82
N PRO A 347 1.05 -0.53 -20.90
CA PRO A 347 1.24 -1.95 -21.23
C PRO A 347 2.14 -2.67 -20.21
N THR A 348 3.10 -1.96 -19.60
CA THR A 348 3.93 -2.49 -18.52
C THR A 348 3.08 -2.74 -17.27
N HIS A 349 2.26 -1.76 -16.91
CA HIS A 349 1.40 -1.83 -15.73
C HIS A 349 0.30 -2.88 -15.87
N ASP A 350 -0.34 -3.01 -17.03
CA ASP A 350 -1.34 -4.05 -17.29
C ASP A 350 -0.79 -5.46 -17.02
N LYS A 351 0.45 -5.73 -17.46
CA LYS A 351 1.13 -7.01 -17.18
C LYS A 351 1.41 -7.20 -15.70
N SER A 352 1.88 -6.15 -15.01
CA SER A 352 2.14 -6.18 -13.57
C SER A 352 0.86 -6.41 -12.77
N LEU A 353 -0.23 -5.72 -13.12
CA LEU A 353 -1.56 -5.90 -12.51
C LEU A 353 -2.07 -7.33 -12.64
N ALA A 354 -1.84 -7.99 -13.78
CA ALA A 354 -2.23 -9.37 -13.98
C ALA A 354 -1.60 -10.29 -12.92
N TYR A 355 -0.32 -10.11 -12.62
CA TYR A 355 0.38 -10.86 -11.56
C TYR A 355 -0.12 -10.47 -10.16
N CYS A 356 -0.35 -9.19 -9.89
CA CYS A 356 -0.92 -8.73 -8.62
C CYS A 356 -2.27 -9.38 -8.36
N TYR A 357 -3.20 -9.35 -9.32
CA TYR A 357 -4.52 -9.97 -9.15
C TYR A 357 -4.42 -11.49 -9.03
N ALA A 358 -3.55 -12.15 -9.80
CA ALA A 358 -3.33 -13.58 -9.68
C ALA A 358 -2.86 -13.97 -8.27
N GLN A 359 -1.95 -13.19 -7.67
CA GLN A 359 -1.42 -13.45 -6.33
C GLN A 359 -2.43 -13.14 -5.23
N TYR A 360 -3.09 -11.98 -5.29
CA TYR A 360 -3.78 -11.41 -4.13
C TYR A 360 -5.28 -11.64 -4.11
N CYS A 361 -5.95 -11.72 -5.28
CA CYS A 361 -7.42 -11.80 -5.33
C CYS A 361 -7.95 -13.17 -4.99
N VAL A 362 -8.76 -13.27 -3.94
CA VAL A 362 -9.51 -14.47 -3.56
C VAL A 362 -10.97 -14.31 -4.00
N PRO A 363 -11.52 -15.22 -4.83
CA PRO A 363 -12.92 -15.18 -5.25
C PRO A 363 -13.88 -15.35 -4.08
N LEU A 364 -14.84 -14.44 -3.93
CA LEU A 364 -15.91 -14.50 -2.93
C LEU A 364 -17.28 -14.42 -3.58
N GLN A 365 -18.21 -15.19 -3.08
CA GLN A 365 -19.63 -15.11 -3.46
C GLN A 365 -20.39 -14.23 -2.48
N GLY A 366 -20.93 -13.11 -2.97
CA GLY A 366 -21.76 -12.20 -2.20
C GLY A 366 -21.02 -11.45 -1.09
N GLN A 367 -21.69 -10.43 -0.58
CA GLN A 367 -21.24 -9.56 0.50
C GLN A 367 -21.68 -10.12 1.86
N SER A 368 -21.12 -9.58 2.94
CA SER A 368 -21.52 -9.86 4.33
C SER A 368 -22.02 -8.60 5.03
N ASP A 369 -22.87 -8.78 6.03
CA ASP A 369 -23.38 -7.69 6.85
C ASP A 369 -22.29 -7.08 7.74
N VAL A 370 -21.36 -7.93 8.20
CA VAL A 370 -20.23 -7.57 9.07
C VAL A 370 -18.93 -8.06 8.44
N VAL A 371 -17.90 -7.21 8.44
CA VAL A 371 -16.53 -7.60 8.09
C VAL A 371 -15.60 -7.31 9.27
N VAL A 372 -14.72 -8.25 9.56
CA VAL A 372 -13.78 -8.20 10.69
C VAL A 372 -12.35 -8.17 10.17
N PHE A 373 -11.52 -7.26 10.70
CA PHE A 373 -10.08 -7.16 10.43
C PHE A 373 -9.27 -7.08 11.73
N GLY A 374 -8.07 -7.63 11.72
CA GLY A 374 -7.05 -7.29 12.71
C GLY A 374 -6.11 -6.21 12.16
N ILE A 375 -5.94 -5.10 12.89
CA ILE A 375 -5.06 -4.03 12.45
C ILE A 375 -3.65 -4.25 13.02
N PRO A 376 -2.62 -4.47 12.15
CA PRO A 376 -1.23 -4.61 12.57
C PRO A 376 -0.63 -3.25 12.93
N PHE A 377 0.49 -3.27 13.68
CA PHE A 377 1.24 -2.06 14.01
C PHE A 377 1.94 -1.39 12.80
N ILE A 378 2.19 -2.14 11.74
CA ILE A 378 2.96 -1.64 10.57
C ILE A 378 2.02 -1.08 9.50
N SER A 379 2.31 0.12 9.02
CA SER A 379 1.67 0.75 7.86
C SER A 379 2.72 1.45 6.97
N PRO A 380 2.37 1.83 5.74
CA PRO A 380 3.26 2.60 4.86
C PRO A 380 3.78 3.91 5.48
N TYR A 381 3.05 4.47 6.43
CA TYR A 381 3.31 5.82 6.95
C TYR A 381 3.86 5.87 8.37
N ASN A 382 4.15 4.73 8.99
CA ASN A 382 4.79 4.70 10.32
C ASN A 382 6.09 3.90 10.36
N VAL A 383 6.77 3.71 9.24
CA VAL A 383 8.04 2.96 9.23
C VAL A 383 9.04 3.60 10.20
N ASN A 384 9.52 2.79 11.16
CA ASN A 384 10.37 3.21 12.29
C ASN A 384 9.73 4.29 13.20
N SER A 385 8.40 4.35 13.26
CA SER A 385 7.63 5.36 14.00
C SER A 385 6.43 4.74 14.72
N ILE A 386 5.47 5.56 15.13
CA ILE A 386 4.26 5.16 15.87
C ILE A 386 3.08 5.07 14.90
N LEU A 387 2.28 4.01 15.04
CA LEU A 387 1.00 3.90 14.35
C LEU A 387 -0.04 4.74 15.12
N ASN A 388 -0.14 6.02 14.79
CA ASN A 388 -1.07 6.93 15.43
C ASN A 388 -2.53 6.67 14.99
N PRO A 389 -3.55 7.23 15.67
CA PRO A 389 -4.96 6.99 15.38
C PRO A 389 -5.40 7.27 13.93
N LEU A 390 -4.84 8.29 13.28
CA LEU A 390 -5.13 8.58 11.88
C LEU A 390 -4.62 7.48 10.95
N LEU A 391 -3.47 6.89 11.27
CA LEU A 391 -2.91 5.78 10.50
C LEU A 391 -3.70 4.49 10.73
N VAL A 392 -4.28 4.28 11.92
CA VAL A 392 -5.24 3.19 12.15
C VAL A 392 -6.48 3.39 11.28
N GLN A 393 -7.00 4.62 11.19
CA GLN A 393 -8.14 4.95 10.36
C GLN A 393 -7.85 4.71 8.87
N VAL A 394 -6.69 5.12 8.38
CA VAL A 394 -6.33 4.90 6.97
C VAL A 394 -6.13 3.42 6.66
N LEU A 395 -5.60 2.62 7.59
CA LEU A 395 -5.54 1.17 7.41
C LEU A 395 -6.94 0.56 7.34
N ALA A 396 -7.84 0.94 8.26
CA ALA A 396 -9.17 0.36 8.34
C ALA A 396 -10.05 0.74 7.14
N LEU A 397 -10.26 2.04 6.92
CA LEU A 397 -11.22 2.57 5.95
C LEU A 397 -10.59 2.91 4.59
N GLY A 398 -9.30 3.25 4.57
CA GLY A 398 -8.58 3.56 3.34
C GLY A 398 -8.03 2.32 2.64
N TYR A 399 -7.37 1.42 3.36
CA TYR A 399 -6.74 0.24 2.76
C TYR A 399 -7.62 -1.02 2.87
N PHE A 400 -7.88 -1.52 4.07
CA PHE A 400 -8.52 -2.84 4.23
C PHE A 400 -9.94 -2.87 3.72
N PHE A 401 -10.70 -1.79 3.91
CA PHE A 401 -12.02 -1.66 3.29
C PHE A 401 -11.95 -1.76 1.76
N ASN A 402 -10.92 -1.16 1.13
CA ASN A 402 -10.78 -1.07 -0.33
C ASN A 402 -10.09 -2.28 -0.98
N MET A 403 -9.60 -3.27 -0.20
CA MET A 403 -8.95 -4.47 -0.75
C MET A 403 -9.98 -5.41 -1.40
N TYR A 404 -10.66 -4.91 -2.42
CA TYR A 404 -11.62 -5.69 -3.20
C TYR A 404 -11.61 -5.29 -4.68
N ARG A 405 -12.15 -6.19 -5.51
CA ARG A 405 -12.57 -5.91 -6.88
C ARG A 405 -14.08 -6.13 -7.00
N HIS A 406 -14.68 -5.45 -7.95
CA HIS A 406 -16.12 -5.45 -8.30
C HIS A 406 -17.00 -4.78 -7.26
N MET A 407 -17.07 -5.28 -6.03
CA MET A 407 -17.87 -4.68 -4.95
C MET A 407 -17.23 -4.89 -3.58
N PRO A 408 -17.49 -4.04 -2.59
CA PRO A 408 -16.99 -4.21 -1.23
C PRO A 408 -17.40 -5.56 -0.62
N VAL A 409 -16.56 -6.10 0.26
CA VAL A 409 -16.89 -7.33 1.01
C VAL A 409 -18.06 -7.10 1.96
N VAL A 410 -18.13 -5.89 2.56
CA VAL A 410 -19.23 -5.47 3.43
C VAL A 410 -20.36 -4.87 2.61
N LYS A 411 -21.61 -5.20 2.95
CA LYS A 411 -22.81 -4.58 2.36
C LYS A 411 -22.85 -3.09 2.67
N LYS A 412 -23.51 -2.32 1.81
CA LYS A 412 -23.80 -0.90 2.10
C LYS A 412 -24.56 -0.79 3.42
N ASN A 413 -24.19 0.15 4.28
CA ASN A 413 -24.66 0.33 5.66
C ASN A 413 -24.33 -0.84 6.61
N GLY A 414 -23.49 -1.79 6.21
CA GLY A 414 -23.00 -2.86 7.08
C GLY A 414 -22.00 -2.36 8.11
N VAL A 415 -21.43 -3.29 8.89
CA VAL A 415 -20.57 -2.97 10.02
C VAL A 415 -19.14 -3.45 9.76
N LEU A 416 -18.16 -2.58 10.05
CA LEU A 416 -16.75 -2.97 10.19
C LEU A 416 -16.41 -3.16 11.66
N ILE A 417 -15.84 -4.31 12.00
CA ILE A 417 -15.26 -4.57 13.31
C ILE A 417 -13.75 -4.70 13.15
N LEU A 418 -12.98 -3.97 13.94
CA LEU A 418 -11.54 -4.06 13.93
C LEU A 418 -10.97 -4.29 15.33
N THR A 419 -9.85 -5.00 15.41
CA THR A 419 -9.11 -5.21 16.66
C THR A 419 -7.87 -4.33 16.68
N HIS A 420 -7.80 -3.37 17.60
CA HIS A 420 -6.65 -2.48 17.81
C HIS A 420 -6.76 -1.76 19.15
N PRO A 421 -5.64 -1.52 19.88
CA PRO A 421 -5.66 -0.83 21.18
C PRO A 421 -6.07 0.66 21.12
N LEU A 422 -6.06 1.31 19.96
CA LEU A 422 -6.42 2.73 19.77
C LEU A 422 -5.81 3.66 20.84
N TYR A 423 -4.50 3.52 21.07
CA TYR A 423 -3.78 4.42 21.96
C TYR A 423 -3.61 5.82 21.34
N ASP A 424 -3.62 6.84 22.20
CA ASP A 424 -3.37 8.24 21.80
C ASP A 424 -1.86 8.53 21.81
N GLU A 425 -1.16 7.97 20.85
CA GLU A 425 0.29 8.12 20.71
C GLU A 425 0.64 8.64 19.32
N PHE A 426 1.55 9.62 19.27
CA PHE A 426 2.09 10.20 18.03
C PHE A 426 3.60 10.34 18.11
N ASP A 427 4.26 10.24 16.97
CA ASP A 427 5.69 10.58 16.85
C ASP A 427 5.83 12.07 16.50
N PRO A 428 6.35 12.91 17.41
CA PRO A 428 6.44 14.34 17.17
C PRO A 428 7.49 14.73 16.11
N LEU A 429 8.42 13.82 15.78
CA LEU A 429 9.40 14.04 14.73
C LEU A 429 8.81 13.77 13.34
N HIS A 430 8.12 12.63 13.20
CA HIS A 430 7.59 12.21 11.91
C HIS A 430 6.20 12.80 11.61
N HIS A 431 5.36 12.97 12.63
CA HIS A 431 3.95 13.31 12.50
C HIS A 431 3.51 14.60 13.24
N PRO A 432 4.28 15.71 13.20
CA PRO A 432 3.93 16.92 13.96
C PRO A 432 2.57 17.50 13.55
N SER A 433 2.27 17.58 12.25
CA SER A 433 0.99 18.08 11.74
C SER A 433 -0.21 17.16 12.07
N TYR A 434 0.04 15.86 12.25
CA TYR A 434 -1.00 14.89 12.65
C TYR A 434 -1.50 15.14 14.07
N ILE A 435 -0.61 15.56 14.97
CA ILE A 435 -0.96 15.86 16.37
C ILE A 435 -1.98 17.00 16.38
N GLU A 436 -1.68 18.07 15.68
CA GLU A 436 -2.56 19.23 15.59
C GLU A 436 -3.88 18.89 14.86
N PHE A 437 -3.80 18.17 13.75
CA PHE A 437 -4.98 17.75 12.99
C PHE A 437 -5.92 16.88 13.85
N PHE A 438 -5.39 15.90 14.58
CA PHE A 438 -6.17 14.98 15.38
C PHE A 438 -6.81 15.64 16.62
N HIS A 439 -6.02 16.44 17.35
CA HIS A 439 -6.49 16.99 18.64
C HIS A 439 -7.22 18.34 18.51
N ARG A 440 -6.93 19.13 17.48
CA ARG A 440 -7.54 20.44 17.26
C ARG A 440 -8.63 20.41 16.19
N ILE A 441 -8.34 19.82 15.02
CA ILE A 441 -9.20 19.97 13.84
C ILE A 441 -10.33 18.93 13.83
N LEU A 442 -10.03 17.63 14.01
CA LEU A 442 -11.04 16.58 13.96
C LEU A 442 -12.17 16.69 15.02
N PRO A 443 -11.92 17.18 16.26
CA PRO A 443 -13.00 17.44 17.20
C PRO A 443 -13.98 18.55 16.77
N GLU A 444 -13.54 19.50 15.91
CA GLU A 444 -14.43 20.53 15.35
C GLU A 444 -15.31 19.98 14.23
N THR A 445 -14.69 19.22 13.32
CA THR A 445 -15.39 18.65 12.16
C THR A 445 -14.69 17.43 11.61
N ARG A 446 -15.49 16.45 11.19
CA ARG A 446 -15.07 15.27 10.43
C ARG A 446 -15.47 15.33 8.96
N ASP A 447 -16.18 16.37 8.56
CA ASP A 447 -16.58 16.58 7.17
C ASP A 447 -15.36 16.95 6.32
N SER A 448 -14.99 16.05 5.41
CA SER A 448 -13.80 16.18 4.59
C SER A 448 -13.85 17.38 3.65
N LEU A 449 -15.02 17.82 3.19
CA LEU A 449 -15.15 19.03 2.36
C LEU A 449 -14.90 20.29 3.19
N VAL A 450 -15.41 20.33 4.43
CA VAL A 450 -15.13 21.44 5.36
C VAL A 450 -13.65 21.46 5.74
N LEU A 451 -13.05 20.29 5.99
CA LEU A 451 -11.62 20.18 6.27
C LEU A 451 -10.77 20.72 5.11
N GLN A 452 -11.09 20.35 3.89
CA GLN A 452 -10.41 20.83 2.68
C GLN A 452 -10.52 22.35 2.53
N GLN A 453 -11.72 22.89 2.63
CA GLN A 453 -11.98 24.30 2.37
C GLN A 453 -11.39 25.23 3.46
N LYS A 454 -11.40 24.77 4.72
CA LYS A 454 -11.06 25.64 5.86
C LYS A 454 -9.61 25.50 6.32
N TYR A 455 -9.00 24.34 6.21
CA TYR A 455 -7.74 24.04 6.91
C TYR A 455 -6.63 23.51 6.01
N GLU A 456 -6.94 22.85 4.88
CA GLU A 456 -5.93 22.13 4.09
C GLU A 456 -4.80 23.07 3.61
N GLU A 457 -5.18 24.22 3.03
CA GLU A 457 -4.19 25.20 2.51
C GLU A 457 -3.34 25.82 3.63
N GLU A 458 -3.92 26.06 4.83
CA GLU A 458 -3.20 26.52 6.01
C GLU A 458 -2.07 25.57 6.37
N PHE A 459 -2.36 24.27 6.45
CA PHE A 459 -1.38 23.24 6.77
C PHE A 459 -0.36 23.03 5.64
N ALA A 460 -0.82 23.04 4.39
CA ALA A 460 0.06 22.88 3.22
C ALA A 460 1.09 24.01 3.11
N ARG A 461 0.73 25.23 3.49
CA ARG A 461 1.59 26.42 3.40
C ARG A 461 2.26 26.82 4.70
N ASN A 462 2.05 26.08 5.77
CA ASN A 462 2.65 26.38 7.07
C ASN A 462 4.17 26.29 6.99
N PRO A 463 4.90 27.41 7.24
CA PRO A 463 6.35 27.45 7.06
C PRO A 463 7.11 26.53 8.03
N ASP A 464 6.55 26.25 9.21
CA ASP A 464 7.17 25.36 10.17
C ASP A 464 7.05 23.90 9.72
N TYR A 465 5.88 23.49 9.22
CA TYR A 465 5.70 22.14 8.65
C TYR A 465 6.54 21.94 7.40
N ILE A 466 6.61 22.94 6.50
CA ILE A 466 7.49 22.91 5.32
C ILE A 466 8.96 22.76 5.76
N ARG A 467 9.40 23.51 6.77
CA ARG A 467 10.76 23.38 7.30
C ARG A 467 11.03 21.99 7.88
N MET A 468 10.11 21.43 8.68
CA MET A 468 10.23 20.10 9.26
C MET A 468 10.26 19.00 8.19
N TYR A 469 9.45 19.12 7.15
CA TYR A 469 9.46 18.23 5.98
C TYR A 469 10.80 18.32 5.22
N ARG A 470 11.27 19.49 4.91
CA ARG A 470 12.48 19.71 4.08
C ARG A 470 13.78 19.40 4.80
N SER A 471 13.88 19.74 6.07
CA SER A 471 15.14 19.70 6.85
C SER A 471 15.17 18.59 7.90
N GLY A 472 14.01 18.01 8.22
CA GLY A 472 13.84 16.92 9.17
C GLY A 472 13.36 15.64 8.49
N ASN A 473 12.69 14.81 9.26
CA ASN A 473 12.07 13.58 8.81
C ASN A 473 10.55 13.61 9.06
N ALA A 474 9.92 14.79 9.01
CA ALA A 474 8.49 14.91 9.13
C ALA A 474 7.79 14.64 7.79
N TYR A 475 6.58 14.09 7.86
CA TYR A 475 5.66 14.11 6.74
C TYR A 475 5.24 15.55 6.42
N HIS A 476 4.87 15.82 5.17
CA HIS A 476 4.40 17.14 4.78
C HIS A 476 3.19 17.59 5.60
N GLY A 477 3.04 18.91 5.82
CA GLY A 477 1.96 19.47 6.64
C GLY A 477 0.56 19.03 6.25
N VAL A 478 0.29 18.85 4.96
CA VAL A 478 -1.02 18.45 4.42
C VAL A 478 -1.30 16.95 4.57
N HIS A 479 -0.28 16.13 4.83
CA HIS A 479 -0.41 14.67 4.78
C HIS A 479 -1.52 14.09 5.68
N PRO A 480 -1.78 14.57 6.92
CA PRO A 480 -2.88 14.06 7.74
C PRO A 480 -4.27 14.27 7.11
N PHE A 481 -4.47 15.33 6.32
CA PHE A 481 -5.71 15.55 5.58
C PHE A 481 -5.93 14.44 4.56
N TYR A 482 -4.91 14.12 3.77
CA TYR A 482 -4.99 13.06 2.77
C TYR A 482 -5.20 11.69 3.42
N MET A 483 -4.58 11.43 4.57
CA MET A 483 -4.83 10.21 5.33
C MET A 483 -6.27 10.14 5.83
N TRP A 484 -6.87 11.27 6.20
CA TRP A 484 -8.29 11.31 6.55
C TRP A 484 -9.18 11.08 5.34
N TYR A 485 -8.91 11.75 4.22
CA TYR A 485 -9.71 11.61 2.98
C TYR A 485 -9.68 10.19 2.43
N TRP A 486 -8.55 9.49 2.57
CA TRP A 486 -8.45 8.09 2.12
C TRP A 486 -9.46 7.14 2.74
N GLY A 487 -10.07 7.49 3.85
CA GLY A 487 -11.17 6.73 4.44
C GLY A 487 -12.56 7.16 3.97
N GLU A 488 -12.70 8.15 3.06
CA GLU A 488 -13.98 8.78 2.76
C GLU A 488 -14.98 7.82 2.09
N ASN A 489 -14.55 7.06 1.09
CA ASN A 489 -15.41 6.08 0.44
C ASN A 489 -15.84 4.97 1.42
N GLY A 490 -14.95 4.54 2.31
CA GLY A 490 -15.27 3.60 3.38
C GLY A 490 -16.28 4.18 4.37
N ARG A 491 -16.05 5.41 4.87
CA ARG A 491 -17.01 6.11 5.75
C ARG A 491 -18.39 6.30 5.12
N ALA A 492 -18.42 6.64 3.84
CA ALA A 492 -19.67 6.80 3.12
C ALA A 492 -20.38 5.46 2.84
N HIS A 493 -19.68 4.34 2.89
CA HIS A 493 -20.22 3.02 2.60
C HIS A 493 -20.75 2.31 3.85
N VAL A 494 -19.97 2.30 4.94
CA VAL A 494 -20.31 1.53 6.16
C VAL A 494 -21.29 2.29 7.04
N GLY A 495 -22.19 1.56 7.70
CA GLY A 495 -23.13 2.14 8.67
C GLY A 495 -22.48 2.36 10.03
N LYS A 496 -21.49 1.54 10.39
CA LYS A 496 -20.84 1.57 11.71
C LYS A 496 -19.43 1.00 11.67
N VAL A 497 -18.52 1.57 12.48
CA VAL A 497 -17.21 1.01 12.78
C VAL A 497 -17.09 0.75 14.27
N ILE A 498 -16.68 -0.45 14.67
CA ILE A 498 -16.52 -0.85 16.07
C ILE A 498 -15.07 -1.29 16.30
N ALA A 499 -14.39 -0.65 17.23
CA ALA A 499 -13.03 -1.01 17.63
C ALA A 499 -13.06 -1.88 18.88
N VAL A 500 -12.54 -3.10 18.76
CA VAL A 500 -12.46 -4.06 19.86
C VAL A 500 -11.16 -3.88 20.63
N GLY A 501 -11.27 -3.70 21.94
CA GLY A 501 -10.14 -3.62 22.86
C GLY A 501 -9.46 -2.24 22.89
N ALA A 502 -10.15 -1.17 22.49
CA ALA A 502 -9.62 0.19 22.57
C ALA A 502 -9.22 0.56 24.01
N GLU A 503 -7.96 0.97 24.19
CA GLU A 503 -7.44 1.45 25.49
C GLU A 503 -7.95 2.86 25.82
N ASN A 504 -8.20 3.68 24.78
CA ASN A 504 -8.72 5.03 24.92
C ASN A 504 -10.00 5.24 24.08
N PRO A 505 -11.19 5.15 24.72
CA PRO A 505 -12.47 5.37 24.00
C PRO A 505 -12.62 6.77 23.38
N ASP A 506 -11.93 7.80 23.93
CA ASP A 506 -11.98 9.14 23.34
C ASP A 506 -11.34 9.21 21.95
N VAL A 507 -10.30 8.41 21.72
CA VAL A 507 -9.69 8.27 20.39
C VAL A 507 -10.72 7.74 19.38
N ALA A 508 -11.45 6.68 19.75
CA ALA A 508 -12.53 6.14 18.91
C ALA A 508 -13.62 7.20 18.64
N ARG A 509 -14.02 7.94 19.69
CA ARG A 509 -15.03 9.01 19.57
C ARG A 509 -14.58 10.13 18.61
N ILE A 510 -13.31 10.55 18.66
CA ILE A 510 -12.77 11.54 17.71
C ILE A 510 -12.84 11.00 16.26
N LEU A 511 -12.52 9.72 16.05
CA LEU A 511 -12.62 9.07 14.74
C LEU A 511 -14.08 8.83 14.28
N GLY A 512 -15.06 8.96 15.17
CA GLY A 512 -16.47 8.66 14.91
C GLY A 512 -16.80 7.18 14.98
N TRP A 513 -16.04 6.42 15.78
CA TRP A 513 -16.18 4.98 15.97
C TRP A 513 -16.75 4.65 17.34
N GLU A 514 -17.34 3.45 17.45
CA GLU A 514 -17.74 2.86 18.71
C GLU A 514 -16.66 1.87 19.21
N THR A 515 -16.72 1.54 20.50
CA THR A 515 -15.78 0.60 21.12
C THR A 515 -16.53 -0.57 21.75
N ALA A 516 -15.87 -1.74 21.77
CA ALA A 516 -16.31 -2.93 22.48
C ALA A 516 -15.13 -3.54 23.25
N ALA A 517 -15.41 -4.12 24.41
CA ALA A 517 -14.38 -4.78 25.22
C ALA A 517 -13.99 -6.16 24.66
N SER A 518 -14.89 -6.80 23.92
CA SER A 518 -14.67 -8.12 23.32
C SER A 518 -15.29 -8.23 21.93
N MET A 519 -14.88 -9.25 21.17
CA MET A 519 -15.48 -9.56 19.87
C MET A 519 -16.95 -9.96 20.00
N GLU A 520 -17.33 -10.66 21.08
CA GLU A 520 -18.72 -11.03 21.36
C GLU A 520 -19.59 -9.78 21.52
N GLU A 521 -19.16 -8.82 22.35
CA GLU A 521 -19.85 -7.53 22.53
C GLU A 521 -19.95 -6.77 21.20
N ALA A 522 -18.88 -6.72 20.39
CA ALA A 522 -18.90 -6.05 19.09
C ALA A 522 -19.91 -6.69 18.13
N LEU A 523 -20.03 -8.01 18.13
CA LEU A 523 -21.01 -8.73 17.32
C LEU A 523 -22.44 -8.50 17.81
N ASP A 524 -22.66 -8.40 19.12
CA ASP A 524 -23.97 -8.06 19.71
C ASP A 524 -24.37 -6.61 19.37
N MET A 525 -23.42 -5.68 19.40
CA MET A 525 -23.62 -4.31 18.93
C MET A 525 -23.98 -4.27 17.45
N ALA A 526 -23.27 -5.04 16.62
CA ALA A 526 -23.57 -5.16 15.20
C ALA A 526 -24.96 -5.77 14.96
N GLN A 527 -25.32 -6.84 15.67
CA GLN A 527 -26.64 -7.44 15.60
C GLN A 527 -27.74 -6.46 16.01
N SER A 528 -27.52 -5.68 17.07
CA SER A 528 -28.47 -4.65 17.53
C SER A 528 -28.65 -3.55 16.50
N HIS A 529 -27.57 -3.11 15.85
CA HIS A 529 -27.60 -2.12 14.79
C HIS A 529 -28.37 -2.62 13.55
N LEU A 530 -28.17 -3.89 13.18
CA LEU A 530 -28.74 -4.51 11.99
C LEU A 530 -30.14 -5.07 12.19
N GLY A 531 -30.61 -5.17 13.45
CA GLY A 531 -31.94 -5.71 13.80
C GLY A 531 -32.12 -7.20 13.53
N ARG A 532 -31.04 -7.95 13.19
CA ARG A 532 -31.04 -9.38 12.88
C ARG A 532 -29.66 -9.98 13.06
N ARG A 533 -29.57 -11.30 13.20
CA ARG A 533 -28.28 -12.01 13.21
C ARG A 533 -27.54 -11.77 11.90
N PRO A 534 -26.33 -11.19 11.95
CA PRO A 534 -25.59 -10.83 10.77
C PRO A 534 -24.87 -12.01 10.12
N SER A 535 -24.68 -11.93 8.80
CA SER A 535 -23.63 -12.69 8.11
C SER A 535 -22.27 -12.03 8.37
N VAL A 536 -21.24 -12.81 8.69
CA VAL A 536 -19.92 -12.31 9.08
C VAL A 536 -18.85 -12.82 8.15
N THR A 537 -17.96 -11.95 7.68
CA THR A 537 -16.70 -12.31 7.03
C THR A 537 -15.54 -11.82 7.87
N LEU A 538 -14.59 -12.71 8.16
CA LEU A 538 -13.30 -12.38 8.77
C LEU A 538 -12.21 -12.44 7.70
N MET A 539 -11.50 -11.34 7.51
CA MET A 539 -10.31 -11.29 6.65
C MET A 539 -9.10 -11.69 7.50
N HIS A 540 -8.57 -12.87 7.23
CA HIS A 540 -7.46 -13.42 7.99
C HIS A 540 -6.14 -12.70 7.68
N ILE A 541 -5.19 -12.72 8.61
CA ILE A 541 -3.82 -12.24 8.37
C ILE A 541 -3.11 -13.11 7.31
N PRO A 542 -2.20 -12.54 6.49
CA PRO A 542 -1.77 -11.15 6.47
C PRO A 542 -2.89 -10.22 5.96
N PRO A 543 -2.91 -8.96 6.40
CA PRO A 543 -3.94 -8.03 5.94
C PRO A 543 -3.81 -7.65 4.45
N ILE A 544 -2.69 -7.99 3.80
CA ILE A 544 -2.52 -7.81 2.36
C ILE A 544 -3.14 -9.00 1.64
N GLY A 545 -4.42 -8.89 1.37
CA GLY A 545 -5.19 -9.83 0.58
C GLY A 545 -6.36 -9.09 -0.03
N MET A 546 -6.78 -9.49 -1.23
CA MET A 546 -7.89 -8.87 -1.95
C MET A 546 -9.01 -9.86 -2.14
N ALA A 547 -10.23 -9.37 -2.12
CA ALA A 547 -11.42 -10.13 -2.43
C ALA A 547 -11.91 -9.83 -3.85
N ASP A 548 -12.16 -10.86 -4.64
CA ASP A 548 -12.86 -10.78 -5.93
C ASP A 548 -14.33 -11.07 -5.68
N VAL A 549 -15.12 -10.05 -5.33
CA VAL A 549 -16.48 -10.23 -4.83
C VAL A 549 -17.48 -10.26 -5.98
N MET A 550 -18.12 -11.42 -6.16
CA MET A 550 -19.08 -11.70 -7.23
C MET A 550 -20.52 -11.67 -6.71
N GLY A 551 -21.46 -11.28 -7.57
CA GLY A 551 -22.88 -11.20 -7.23
C GLY A 551 -23.46 -9.81 -7.50
N SER A 552 -24.55 -9.48 -6.82
CA SER A 552 -25.17 -8.14 -6.88
C SER A 552 -24.92 -7.38 -5.60
N PRO A 553 -24.70 -6.06 -5.66
CA PRO A 553 -24.56 -5.25 -4.46
C PRO A 553 -25.82 -5.28 -3.58
N GLU A 554 -25.61 -5.38 -2.26
CA GLU A 554 -26.69 -5.41 -1.28
C GLU A 554 -26.55 -4.24 -0.30
N ILE A 555 -27.69 -3.79 0.23
CA ILE A 555 -27.81 -2.73 1.22
C ILE A 555 -28.48 -3.33 2.44
N VAL A 556 -27.93 -3.03 3.62
CA VAL A 556 -28.62 -3.31 4.87
C VAL A 556 -29.57 -2.15 5.14
N GLY A 557 -30.85 -2.47 5.24
CA GLY A 557 -31.94 -1.51 5.49
C GLY A 557 -32.13 -1.19 6.96
#